data_a1a4c814d7c94869557c3e409b5731ad
#
_entry.id   a1a4c814d7c94869557c3e409b5731ad
#
_cell.length_a   1.000
_cell.length_b   1.000
_cell.length_c   1.000
_cell.angle_alpha   90.00
_cell.angle_beta   90.00
_cell.angle_gamma   90.00
#
_symmetry.space_group_name_H-M   'P 1'
#
loop_
_entity.id
_entity.type
_entity.pdbx_description
1 polymer ?
#
loop_
_entity_poly.entity_id
_entity_poly.type
_entity_poly.pdbx_seq_one_letter_code
_entity_poly.pdbx_strand_id
1 'polypeptide(L)'
;MNRRVTGLLVCISLWIGAYASSVRILEQADDSVACRRWVDGQLARMTLKQKIGQLFIHTVAPITIQKNKDNIERAVKEYGVGGLLFSKGELKKQVQLTNQAQQWADIPLMITFDGEWGLGMRLEDTPEFPRNRVLGCVQNDTLIYQYGREVARQLREIGVHVNFAPVADVDNNPNNPVINVRSFGSDPKVVADKVVA
;
A
#
# COMPACT_ATOMS: atom_id res chain seq x y z
N MET A 1 -30.11 4.87 59.46
CA MET A 1 -28.68 4.98 59.07
C MET A 1 -28.51 4.18 57.77
N ASN A 2 -28.86 4.79 56.62
CA ASN A 2 -28.87 4.13 55.30
C ASN A 2 -27.69 4.62 54.51
N ARG A 3 -26.73 3.72 54.25
CA ARG A 3 -25.65 3.96 53.28
C ARG A 3 -26.13 3.58 51.88
N ARG A 4 -26.31 4.54 51.03
CA ARG A 4 -26.47 4.34 49.58
C ARG A 4 -25.09 4.11 48.98
N VAL A 5 -24.89 2.91 48.40
CA VAL A 5 -23.73 2.60 47.59
C VAL A 5 -24.08 3.02 46.16
N THR A 6 -23.43 4.09 45.69
CA THR A 6 -23.55 4.53 44.29
C THR A 6 -22.58 3.74 43.48
N GLY A 7 -23.10 2.79 42.68
CA GLY A 7 -22.32 2.02 41.73
C GLY A 7 -21.88 2.91 40.55
N LEU A 8 -20.59 3.06 40.37
CA LEU A 8 -19.98 3.72 39.24
C LEU A 8 -19.96 2.73 38.07
N LEU A 9 -20.88 2.91 37.12
CA LEU A 9 -20.86 2.17 35.84
C LEU A 9 -19.74 2.79 34.99
N VAL A 10 -18.60 2.10 34.92
CA VAL A 10 -17.56 2.41 33.95
C VAL A 10 -17.98 1.81 32.60
N CYS A 11 -18.51 2.67 31.71
CA CYS A 11 -18.69 2.32 30.30
C CYS A 11 -17.31 2.23 29.65
N ILE A 12 -16.78 1.01 29.55
CA ILE A 12 -15.66 0.71 28.65
C ILE A 12 -16.23 0.70 27.24
N SER A 13 -16.12 1.84 26.55
CA SER A 13 -16.35 1.93 25.13
C SER A 13 -15.25 1.11 24.42
N LEU A 14 -15.58 -0.11 24.04
CA LEU A 14 -14.78 -0.90 23.13
C LEU A 14 -14.72 -0.14 21.78
N TRP A 15 -13.65 0.60 21.57
CA TRP A 15 -13.25 1.03 20.24
C TRP A 15 -12.79 -0.21 19.49
N ILE A 16 -13.73 -0.85 18.81
CA ILE A 16 -13.40 -1.80 17.73
C ILE A 16 -12.94 -0.94 16.57
N GLY A 17 -11.67 -0.57 16.59
CA GLY A 17 -11.02 -0.08 15.39
C GLY A 17 -11.14 -1.16 14.33
N ALA A 18 -11.85 -0.88 13.24
CA ALA A 18 -11.81 -1.71 12.05
C ALA A 18 -10.37 -1.63 11.50
N TYR A 19 -9.49 -2.46 12.03
CA TYR A 19 -8.21 -2.71 11.38
C TYR A 19 -8.55 -3.37 10.05
N ALA A 20 -8.20 -2.71 8.94
CA ALA A 20 -8.11 -3.39 7.67
C ALA A 20 -7.32 -4.67 7.94
N SER A 21 -7.92 -5.81 7.63
CA SER A 21 -7.26 -7.11 7.78
C SER A 21 -6.10 -7.12 6.79
N SER A 22 -4.97 -6.55 7.21
CA SER A 22 -3.73 -6.65 6.46
C SER A 22 -3.40 -8.13 6.43
N VAL A 23 -3.56 -8.74 5.27
CA VAL A 23 -3.10 -10.10 5.07
C VAL A 23 -1.60 -10.07 5.35
N ARG A 24 -1.15 -10.73 6.40
CA ARG A 24 0.25 -10.81 6.84
C ARG A 24 1.06 -11.71 5.91
N ILE A 25 1.06 -11.38 4.61
CA ILE A 25 1.73 -12.19 3.58
C ILE A 25 3.25 -12.26 3.83
N LEU A 26 3.82 -11.21 4.40
CA LEU A 26 5.27 -11.11 4.58
C LEU A 26 5.77 -11.60 5.95
N GLU A 27 4.91 -11.71 6.97
CA GLU A 27 5.31 -12.19 8.31
C GLU A 27 5.38 -13.72 8.41
N GLN A 28 4.83 -14.46 7.42
CA GLN A 28 4.84 -15.94 7.37
C GLN A 28 5.93 -16.51 6.45
N ALA A 29 6.91 -15.72 6.05
CA ALA A 29 7.96 -16.13 5.11
C ALA A 29 8.88 -17.24 5.62
N ASP A 30 8.89 -17.55 6.93
CA ASP A 30 9.76 -18.57 7.50
C ASP A 30 9.26 -20.02 7.31
N ASP A 31 7.99 -20.22 6.93
CA ASP A 31 7.49 -21.54 6.58
C ASP A 31 7.41 -21.74 5.06
N SER A 32 8.55 -21.96 4.44
CA SER A 32 8.68 -22.21 2.99
C SER A 32 7.89 -23.45 2.52
N VAL A 33 7.61 -24.40 3.40
CA VAL A 33 6.85 -25.62 3.10
C VAL A 33 5.35 -25.33 3.11
N ALA A 34 4.85 -24.60 4.12
CA ALA A 34 3.45 -24.21 4.18
C ALA A 34 3.08 -23.24 3.06
N CYS A 35 3.95 -22.26 2.77
CA CYS A 35 3.80 -21.34 1.64
C CYS A 35 3.71 -22.10 0.31
N ARG A 36 4.65 -23.01 0.05
CA ARG A 36 4.66 -23.82 -1.18
C ARG A 36 3.42 -24.68 -1.32
N ARG A 37 3.02 -25.35 -0.25
CA ARG A 37 1.79 -26.17 -0.21
C ARG A 37 0.55 -25.33 -0.50
N TRP A 38 0.47 -24.11 0.05
CA TRP A 38 -0.63 -23.19 -0.22
C TRP A 38 -0.65 -22.78 -1.70
N VAL A 39 0.49 -22.36 -2.25
CA VAL A 39 0.64 -21.97 -3.67
C VAL A 39 0.24 -23.11 -4.60
N ASP A 40 0.78 -24.31 -4.39
CA ASP A 40 0.49 -25.48 -5.21
C ASP A 40 -1.01 -25.84 -5.13
N GLY A 41 -1.60 -25.75 -3.94
CA GLY A 41 -3.03 -25.95 -3.73
C GLY A 41 -3.91 -24.92 -4.44
N GLN A 42 -3.50 -23.65 -4.52
CA GLN A 42 -4.18 -22.62 -5.30
C GLN A 42 -4.05 -22.92 -6.82
N LEU A 43 -2.83 -23.11 -7.27
CA LEU A 43 -2.55 -23.35 -8.71
C LEU A 43 -3.25 -24.58 -9.26
N ALA A 44 -3.39 -25.65 -8.45
CA ALA A 44 -4.10 -26.87 -8.85
C ALA A 44 -5.60 -26.64 -9.11
N ARG A 45 -6.21 -25.68 -8.42
CA ARG A 45 -7.65 -25.38 -8.55
C ARG A 45 -7.97 -24.30 -9.57
N MET A 46 -6.98 -23.54 -9.99
CA MET A 46 -7.17 -22.40 -10.90
C MET A 46 -7.27 -22.85 -12.35
N THR A 47 -8.23 -22.27 -13.07
CA THR A 47 -8.28 -22.30 -14.52
C THR A 47 -7.12 -21.49 -15.13
N LEU A 48 -6.82 -21.70 -16.41
CA LEU A 48 -5.81 -20.90 -17.12
C LEU A 48 -6.17 -19.40 -17.10
N LYS A 49 -7.45 -19.05 -17.27
CA LYS A 49 -7.92 -17.66 -17.19
C LYS A 49 -7.60 -17.03 -15.83
N GLN A 50 -7.87 -17.74 -14.73
CA GLN A 50 -7.55 -17.26 -13.39
C GLN A 50 -6.04 -17.12 -13.15
N LYS A 51 -5.23 -18.10 -13.62
CA LYS A 51 -3.77 -18.00 -13.54
C LYS A 51 -3.22 -16.77 -14.26
N ILE A 52 -3.75 -16.49 -15.46
CA ILE A 52 -3.40 -15.29 -16.22
C ILE A 52 -3.84 -14.04 -15.45
N GLY A 53 -5.06 -14.03 -14.91
CA GLY A 53 -5.58 -12.91 -14.12
C GLY A 53 -4.65 -12.51 -12.97
N GLN A 54 -4.06 -13.48 -12.26
CA GLN A 54 -3.13 -13.22 -11.14
C GLN A 54 -1.85 -12.48 -11.56
N LEU A 55 -1.51 -12.44 -12.85
CA LEU A 55 -0.36 -11.67 -13.35
C LEU A 55 -0.67 -10.18 -13.56
N PHE A 56 -1.93 -9.76 -13.39
CA PHE A 56 -2.34 -8.39 -13.63
C PHE A 56 -2.64 -7.64 -12.32
N ILE A 57 -2.16 -6.41 -12.26
CA ILE A 57 -2.54 -5.40 -11.26
C ILE A 57 -3.42 -4.37 -11.97
N HIS A 58 -4.68 -4.27 -11.53
CA HIS A 58 -5.65 -3.36 -12.12
C HIS A 58 -5.58 -1.97 -11.48
N THR A 59 -5.44 -0.92 -12.29
CA THR A 59 -5.39 0.46 -11.81
C THR A 59 -6.79 0.96 -11.46
N VAL A 60 -6.92 1.57 -10.27
CA VAL A 60 -8.17 2.05 -9.70
C VAL A 60 -8.03 3.50 -9.25
N ALA A 61 -9.00 4.35 -9.62
CA ALA A 61 -9.15 5.63 -8.96
C ALA A 61 -9.98 5.46 -7.68
N PRO A 62 -9.54 5.97 -6.51
CA PRO A 62 -10.29 5.83 -5.26
C PRO A 62 -11.46 6.84 -5.18
N ILE A 63 -12.40 6.69 -6.08
CA ILE A 63 -13.68 7.37 -6.15
C ILE A 63 -14.80 6.34 -6.06
N THR A 64 -15.91 6.69 -5.44
CA THR A 64 -17.03 5.76 -5.17
C THR A 64 -18.20 5.92 -6.11
N ILE A 65 -17.96 6.23 -7.36
CA ILE A 65 -19.02 6.19 -8.38
C ILE A 65 -19.32 4.74 -8.76
N GLN A 66 -20.55 4.43 -9.06
CA GLN A 66 -21.02 3.07 -9.31
C GLN A 66 -20.23 2.38 -10.43
N LYS A 67 -19.99 3.07 -11.55
CA LYS A 67 -19.21 2.53 -12.67
C LYS A 67 -17.80 2.05 -12.25
N ASN A 68 -17.18 2.75 -11.29
CA ASN A 68 -15.85 2.39 -10.79
C ASN A 68 -15.89 1.14 -9.92
N LYS A 69 -16.93 1.03 -9.05
CA LYS A 69 -17.19 -0.21 -8.29
C LYS A 69 -17.42 -1.39 -9.21
N ASP A 70 -18.27 -1.23 -10.23
CA ASP A 70 -18.58 -2.29 -11.19
C ASP A 70 -17.30 -2.77 -11.94
N ASN A 71 -16.43 -1.83 -12.31
CA ASN A 71 -15.14 -2.16 -12.94
C ASN A 71 -14.21 -2.95 -12.02
N ILE A 72 -14.11 -2.55 -10.74
CA ILE A 72 -13.31 -3.26 -9.74
C ILE A 72 -13.89 -4.65 -9.48
N GLU A 73 -15.20 -4.72 -9.27
CA GLU A 73 -15.89 -5.99 -9.04
C GLU A 73 -15.67 -6.97 -10.20
N ARG A 74 -15.80 -6.48 -11.43
CA ARG A 74 -15.53 -7.29 -12.62
C ARG A 74 -14.07 -7.71 -12.73
N ALA A 75 -13.12 -6.81 -12.43
CA ALA A 75 -11.70 -7.14 -12.44
C ALA A 75 -11.37 -8.25 -11.44
N VAL A 76 -11.96 -8.19 -10.24
CA VAL A 76 -11.73 -9.16 -9.18
C VAL A 76 -12.47 -10.48 -9.44
N LYS A 77 -13.79 -10.43 -9.65
CA LYS A 77 -14.63 -11.65 -9.72
C LYS A 77 -14.56 -12.34 -11.08
N GLU A 78 -14.54 -11.59 -12.19
CA GLU A 78 -14.59 -12.17 -13.52
C GLU A 78 -13.20 -12.50 -14.06
N TYR A 79 -12.24 -11.57 -13.86
CA TYR A 79 -10.88 -11.75 -14.39
C TYR A 79 -9.91 -12.31 -13.36
N GLY A 80 -10.21 -12.27 -12.07
CA GLY A 80 -9.36 -12.81 -11.02
C GLY A 80 -7.99 -12.14 -10.95
N VAL A 81 -7.96 -10.78 -11.05
CA VAL A 81 -6.69 -10.03 -11.01
C VAL A 81 -5.93 -10.27 -9.71
N GLY A 82 -4.59 -10.28 -9.77
CA GLY A 82 -3.72 -10.52 -8.62
C GLY A 82 -3.60 -9.33 -7.69
N GLY A 83 -3.93 -8.12 -8.15
CA GLY A 83 -3.82 -6.94 -7.32
C GLY A 83 -4.50 -5.70 -7.88
N LEU A 84 -4.46 -4.64 -7.06
CA LEU A 84 -4.95 -3.31 -7.41
C LEU A 84 -3.85 -2.27 -7.19
N LEU A 85 -3.78 -1.29 -8.10
CA LEU A 85 -2.96 -0.08 -7.97
C LEU A 85 -3.88 1.12 -7.82
N PHE A 86 -3.80 1.80 -6.69
CA PHE A 86 -4.60 3.01 -6.47
C PHE A 86 -3.92 4.26 -7.06
N SER A 87 -4.67 4.98 -7.91
CA SER A 87 -4.31 6.28 -8.45
C SER A 87 -4.82 7.42 -7.55
N LYS A 88 -4.86 8.66 -8.06
CA LYS A 88 -5.30 9.83 -7.28
C LYS A 88 -6.76 9.74 -6.82
N GLY A 89 -7.01 10.17 -5.59
CA GLY A 89 -8.34 10.27 -5.00
C GLY A 89 -8.33 10.51 -3.51
N GLU A 90 -9.38 10.07 -2.83
CA GLU A 90 -9.60 10.31 -1.40
C GLU A 90 -9.16 9.12 -0.55
N LEU A 91 -8.48 9.39 0.57
CA LEU A 91 -8.01 8.39 1.52
C LEU A 91 -9.11 7.42 1.99
N LYS A 92 -10.24 7.97 2.46
CA LYS A 92 -11.35 7.14 2.96
C LYS A 92 -11.93 6.22 1.89
N LYS A 93 -12.01 6.71 0.65
CA LYS A 93 -12.52 5.93 -0.47
C LYS A 93 -11.56 4.82 -0.87
N GLN A 94 -10.25 5.09 -0.83
CA GLN A 94 -9.25 4.05 -1.08
C GLN A 94 -9.38 2.89 -0.08
N VAL A 95 -9.48 3.19 1.22
CA VAL A 95 -9.65 2.16 2.26
C VAL A 95 -10.96 1.38 2.07
N GLN A 96 -12.07 2.07 1.78
CA GLN A 96 -13.36 1.42 1.52
C GLN A 96 -13.30 0.48 0.31
N LEU A 97 -12.70 0.94 -0.79
CA LEU A 97 -12.56 0.14 -2.02
C LEU A 97 -11.61 -1.05 -1.81
N THR A 98 -10.52 -0.87 -1.07
CA THR A 98 -9.61 -1.96 -0.67
C THR A 98 -10.37 -3.04 0.08
N ASN A 99 -11.09 -2.67 1.14
CA ASN A 99 -11.85 -3.62 1.95
C ASN A 99 -12.93 -4.34 1.12
N GLN A 100 -13.63 -3.61 0.27
CA GLN A 100 -14.65 -4.18 -0.59
C GLN A 100 -14.06 -5.15 -1.62
N ALA A 101 -12.95 -4.77 -2.26
CA ALA A 101 -12.28 -5.62 -3.24
C ALA A 101 -11.73 -6.91 -2.60
N GLN A 102 -11.16 -6.82 -1.40
CA GLN A 102 -10.70 -7.99 -0.64
C GLN A 102 -11.84 -8.93 -0.28
N GLN A 103 -13.05 -8.42 0.01
CA GLN A 103 -14.24 -9.25 0.26
C GLN A 103 -14.73 -9.98 -1.00
N TRP A 104 -14.48 -9.42 -2.18
CA TRP A 104 -14.86 -10.02 -3.46
C TRP A 104 -13.85 -11.05 -3.97
N ALA A 105 -12.64 -11.03 -3.45
CA ALA A 105 -11.53 -11.84 -3.95
C ALA A 105 -11.51 -13.23 -3.33
N ASP A 106 -11.42 -14.26 -4.17
CA ASP A 106 -11.19 -15.65 -3.72
C ASP A 106 -9.75 -15.85 -3.22
N ILE A 107 -8.81 -15.18 -3.86
CA ILE A 107 -7.40 -15.11 -3.48
C ILE A 107 -7.11 -13.67 -3.04
N PRO A 108 -6.51 -13.45 -1.85
CA PRO A 108 -6.23 -12.11 -1.38
C PRO A 108 -5.46 -11.27 -2.39
N LEU A 109 -5.94 -10.04 -2.62
CA LEU A 109 -5.35 -9.12 -3.58
C LEU A 109 -4.08 -8.48 -3.05
N MET A 110 -3.07 -8.34 -3.90
CA MET A 110 -1.93 -7.47 -3.63
C MET A 110 -2.34 -6.02 -3.87
N ILE A 111 -2.35 -5.22 -2.82
CA ILE A 111 -2.62 -3.79 -2.94
C ILE A 111 -1.31 -3.06 -3.12
N THR A 112 -1.21 -2.32 -4.21
CA THR A 112 0.01 -1.59 -4.59
C THR A 112 -0.26 -0.09 -4.64
N PHE A 113 0.79 0.68 -4.52
CA PHE A 113 0.73 2.13 -4.48
C PHE A 113 1.96 2.73 -5.17
N ASP A 114 1.83 3.91 -5.73
CA ASP A 114 2.90 4.68 -6.31
C ASP A 114 3.04 5.99 -5.53
N GLY A 115 3.76 5.90 -4.41
CA GLY A 115 3.91 6.97 -3.42
C GLY A 115 5.36 7.37 -3.21
N GLU A 116 5.99 7.96 -4.22
CA GLU A 116 7.40 8.36 -4.20
C GLU A 116 7.72 9.34 -3.05
N TRP A 117 6.75 10.17 -2.66
CA TRP A 117 6.83 11.09 -1.51
C TRP A 117 5.68 10.91 -0.54
N GLY A 118 5.33 9.63 -0.28
CA GLY A 118 4.29 9.25 0.66
C GLY A 118 2.88 9.29 0.07
N LEU A 119 1.88 9.21 0.94
CA LEU A 119 0.47 9.15 0.56
C LEU A 119 0.01 10.38 -0.21
N GLY A 120 0.53 11.57 0.14
CA GLY A 120 0.15 12.84 -0.48
C GLY A 120 0.45 12.93 -1.97
N MET A 121 1.27 12.03 -2.52
CA MET A 121 1.42 11.93 -3.98
C MET A 121 0.11 11.57 -4.68
N ARG A 122 -0.76 10.80 -4.02
CA ARG A 122 -1.96 10.21 -4.62
C ARG A 122 -3.24 10.52 -3.89
N LEU A 123 -3.19 10.65 -2.57
CA LEU A 123 -4.38 10.74 -1.74
C LEU A 123 -4.51 12.14 -1.14
N GLU A 124 -5.66 12.74 -1.38
CA GLU A 124 -6.05 14.02 -0.79
C GLU A 124 -6.12 13.90 0.75
N ASP A 125 -5.96 15.01 1.43
CA ASP A 125 -6.00 15.12 2.91
C ASP A 125 -4.95 14.26 3.64
N THR A 126 -3.83 13.95 2.98
CA THR A 126 -2.71 13.24 3.58
C THR A 126 -1.42 14.08 3.56
N PRO A 127 -0.50 13.86 4.52
CA PRO A 127 0.76 14.57 4.54
C PRO A 127 1.58 14.33 3.27
N GLU A 128 2.14 15.39 2.71
CA GLU A 128 3.15 15.32 1.67
C GLU A 128 4.55 15.41 2.27
N PHE A 129 5.43 14.53 1.84
CA PHE A 129 6.85 14.62 2.14
C PHE A 129 7.60 15.35 1.03
N PRO A 130 8.82 15.85 1.32
CA PRO A 130 9.68 16.45 0.29
C PRO A 130 9.97 15.44 -0.84
N ARG A 131 10.19 15.97 -2.03
CA ARG A 131 10.62 15.16 -3.18
C ARG A 131 12.05 14.65 -3.00
N ASN A 132 12.38 13.54 -3.67
CA ASN A 132 13.67 12.87 -3.51
C ASN A 132 14.88 13.79 -3.73
N ARG A 133 14.79 14.80 -4.63
CA ARG A 133 15.87 15.77 -4.82
C ARG A 133 16.20 16.55 -3.54
N VAL A 134 15.20 16.89 -2.74
CA VAL A 134 15.39 17.56 -1.45
C VAL A 134 15.96 16.59 -0.43
N LEU A 135 15.42 15.36 -0.40
CA LEU A 135 15.91 14.30 0.48
C LEU A 135 17.36 13.90 0.16
N GLY A 136 17.78 13.97 -1.10
CA GLY A 136 19.15 13.76 -1.53
C GLY A 136 20.16 14.74 -0.93
N CYS A 137 19.73 15.93 -0.52
CA CYS A 137 20.57 16.92 0.16
C CYS A 137 20.76 16.65 1.67
N VAL A 138 19.98 15.74 2.24
CA VAL A 138 20.08 15.38 3.67
C VAL A 138 21.34 14.56 3.91
N GLN A 139 22.22 15.04 4.81
CA GLN A 139 23.50 14.38 5.10
C GLN A 139 23.36 13.20 6.07
N ASN A 140 22.31 13.20 6.89
CA ASN A 140 22.10 12.17 7.89
C ASN A 140 21.13 11.09 7.37
N ASP A 141 21.66 9.93 6.99
CA ASP A 141 20.88 8.82 6.43
C ASP A 141 19.89 8.22 7.44
N THR A 142 20.09 8.41 8.74
CA THR A 142 19.11 8.03 9.75
C THR A 142 17.77 8.77 9.55
N LEU A 143 17.79 10.01 9.06
CA LEU A 143 16.57 10.75 8.75
C LEU A 143 15.87 10.17 7.51
N ILE A 144 16.63 9.70 6.53
CA ILE A 144 16.09 9.02 5.34
C ILE A 144 15.44 7.70 5.74
N TYR A 145 16.10 6.91 6.59
CA TYR A 145 15.51 5.70 7.16
C TYR A 145 14.22 5.98 7.93
N GLN A 146 14.19 7.02 8.77
CA GLN A 146 12.97 7.40 9.51
C GLN A 146 11.85 7.83 8.58
N TYR A 147 12.16 8.58 7.52
CA TYR A 147 11.22 8.91 6.46
C TYR A 147 10.62 7.66 5.82
N GLY A 148 11.47 6.72 5.38
CA GLY A 148 11.02 5.46 4.78
C GLY A 148 10.12 4.64 5.72
N ARG A 149 10.50 4.57 7.01
CA ARG A 149 9.67 3.92 8.04
C ARG A 149 8.30 4.56 8.20
N GLU A 150 8.23 5.88 8.21
CA GLU A 150 6.96 6.60 8.37
C GLU A 150 6.05 6.40 7.14
N VAL A 151 6.61 6.47 5.93
CA VAL A 151 5.86 6.16 4.70
C VAL A 151 5.34 4.73 4.74
N ALA A 152 6.19 3.76 5.13
CA ALA A 152 5.78 2.35 5.24
C ALA A 152 4.68 2.15 6.29
N ARG A 153 4.76 2.86 7.43
CA ARG A 153 3.72 2.82 8.47
C ARG A 153 2.38 3.31 7.93
N GLN A 154 2.36 4.46 7.26
CA GLN A 154 1.15 5.05 6.67
C GLN A 154 0.54 4.12 5.61
N LEU A 155 1.35 3.57 4.73
CA LEU A 155 0.89 2.64 3.69
C LEU A 155 0.27 1.37 4.28
N ARG A 156 0.88 0.80 5.33
CA ARG A 156 0.33 -0.38 6.03
C ARG A 156 -1.01 -0.09 6.68
N GLU A 157 -1.20 1.08 7.27
CA GLU A 157 -2.47 1.47 7.91
C GLU A 157 -3.63 1.52 6.93
N ILE A 158 -3.37 1.80 5.67
CA ILE A 158 -4.39 1.82 4.61
C ILE A 158 -4.45 0.53 3.78
N GLY A 159 -3.74 -0.52 4.23
CA GLY A 159 -3.78 -1.86 3.62
C GLY A 159 -2.95 -2.01 2.35
N VAL A 160 -1.95 -1.16 2.12
CA VAL A 160 -1.02 -1.27 0.99
C VAL A 160 0.12 -2.22 1.34
N HIS A 161 0.42 -3.15 0.42
CA HIS A 161 1.46 -4.17 0.57
C HIS A 161 2.77 -3.80 -0.13
N VAL A 162 2.68 -3.14 -1.29
CA VAL A 162 3.83 -2.79 -2.13
C VAL A 162 3.75 -1.31 -2.51
N ASN A 163 4.85 -0.58 -2.29
CA ASN A 163 5.05 0.76 -2.81
C ASN A 163 6.05 0.73 -3.97
N PHE A 164 5.70 1.32 -5.12
CA PHE A 164 6.63 1.47 -6.25
C PHE A 164 7.56 2.67 -6.04
N ALA A 165 8.30 2.62 -4.94
CA ALA A 165 9.26 3.63 -4.49
C ALA A 165 10.34 2.97 -3.61
N PRO A 166 11.48 3.63 -3.41
CA PRO A 166 11.89 4.91 -3.97
C PRO A 166 12.35 4.82 -5.42
N VAL A 167 12.37 5.99 -6.11
CA VAL A 167 12.97 6.11 -7.45
C VAL A 167 14.50 6.02 -7.32
N ALA A 168 15.10 5.02 -7.97
CA ALA A 168 16.54 4.76 -7.97
C ALA A 168 17.27 5.33 -9.20
N ASP A 169 16.56 6.07 -10.04
CA ASP A 169 17.16 6.71 -11.21
C ASP A 169 18.16 7.79 -10.82
N VAL A 170 19.29 7.81 -11.52
CA VAL A 170 20.32 8.85 -11.40
C VAL A 170 20.02 9.97 -12.40
N ASP A 171 19.91 11.21 -11.93
CA ASP A 171 19.64 12.37 -12.80
C ASP A 171 20.94 12.87 -13.46
N ASN A 172 21.45 12.10 -14.41
CA ASN A 172 22.66 12.37 -15.16
C ASN A 172 22.42 13.10 -16.49
N ASN A 173 21.17 13.35 -16.84
CA ASN A 173 20.79 14.08 -18.05
C ASN A 173 19.89 15.27 -17.69
N PRO A 174 20.41 16.52 -17.69
CA PRO A 174 19.63 17.70 -17.32
C PRO A 174 18.46 18.01 -18.27
N ASN A 175 18.45 17.40 -19.45
CA ASN A 175 17.37 17.55 -20.42
C ASN A 175 16.24 16.49 -20.23
N ASN A 176 16.38 15.59 -19.25
CA ASN A 176 15.34 14.61 -18.95
C ASN A 176 14.23 15.26 -18.08
N PRO A 177 13.04 15.55 -18.64
CA PRO A 177 11.98 16.23 -17.89
C PRO A 177 11.25 15.27 -16.93
N VAL A 178 11.44 13.97 -17.06
CA VAL A 178 10.67 12.94 -16.33
C VAL A 178 11.30 12.63 -14.98
N ILE A 179 12.60 12.41 -14.92
CA ILE A 179 13.30 12.06 -13.69
C ILE A 179 13.51 13.29 -12.82
N ASN A 180 14.31 14.24 -13.20
CA ASN A 180 14.49 15.54 -12.56
C ASN A 180 14.41 15.45 -11.01
N VAL A 181 13.42 16.11 -10.40
CA VAL A 181 13.20 16.19 -8.94
C VAL A 181 12.80 14.86 -8.29
N ARG A 182 12.50 13.84 -9.07
CA ARG A 182 12.17 12.49 -8.59
C ARG A 182 13.43 11.70 -8.22
N SER A 183 14.60 12.05 -8.75
CA SER A 183 15.89 11.46 -8.35
C SER A 183 16.42 12.10 -7.08
N PHE A 184 17.16 11.30 -6.26
CA PHE A 184 17.94 11.82 -5.11
C PHE A 184 19.16 12.66 -5.53
N GLY A 185 19.64 12.53 -6.76
CA GLY A 185 20.79 13.29 -7.24
C GLY A 185 21.37 12.80 -8.56
N SER A 186 22.47 13.43 -8.95
CA SER A 186 23.25 13.08 -10.15
C SER A 186 24.46 12.17 -9.89
N ASP A 187 24.79 11.96 -8.61
CA ASP A 187 25.85 11.03 -8.20
C ASP A 187 25.25 9.66 -7.92
N PRO A 188 25.65 8.59 -8.65
CA PRO A 188 25.11 7.25 -8.48
C PRO A 188 25.30 6.71 -7.05
N LYS A 189 26.41 7.06 -6.39
CA LYS A 189 26.66 6.60 -5.02
C LYS A 189 25.70 7.24 -4.04
N VAL A 190 25.49 8.53 -4.14
CA VAL A 190 24.51 9.26 -3.30
C VAL A 190 23.11 8.68 -3.49
N VAL A 191 22.70 8.45 -4.75
CA VAL A 191 21.40 7.85 -5.04
C VAL A 191 21.28 6.47 -4.41
N ALA A 192 22.29 5.61 -4.58
CA ALA A 192 22.28 4.26 -3.99
C ALA A 192 22.21 4.29 -2.46
N ASP A 193 23.00 5.13 -1.80
CA ASP A 193 23.00 5.26 -0.34
C ASP A 193 21.62 5.69 0.18
N LYS A 194 20.95 6.65 -0.50
CA LYS A 194 19.60 7.11 -0.12
C LYS A 194 18.49 6.09 -0.39
N VAL A 195 18.63 5.30 -1.45
CA VAL A 195 17.65 4.25 -1.79
C VAL A 195 17.72 3.09 -0.80
N VAL A 196 18.93 2.79 -0.28
CA VAL A 196 19.15 1.69 0.68
C VAL A 196 18.80 2.09 2.11
N ALA A 197 18.96 3.37 2.45
CA ALA A 197 18.65 3.88 3.78
C ALA A 197 17.13 3.82 4.08
#